data_c98a6027bd5d973d42da27481ecd0b50
#
_entry.id   c98a6027bd5d973d42da27481ecd0b50
#
_cell.length_a   1.000
_cell.length_b   1.000
_cell.length_c   1.000
_cell.angle_alpha   90.00
_cell.angle_beta   90.00
_cell.angle_gamma   90.00
#
_symmetry.space_group_name_H-M   'P 1'
#
loop_
_entity.id
_entity.type
_entity.pdbx_description
1 polymer ?
#
loop_
_entity_poly.entity_id
_entity_poly.type
_entity_poly.pdbx_seq_one_letter_code
_entity_poly.pdbx_strand_id
1 'polypeptide(L)'
;MPLIIVRNDITKMSVDAIVNAAKESLLGGDGVDGCIHRAAGPELLAECRTLGGCRTGEAKITGAYRLPCRYIIHTVGPVWNGGKYGEREQLASCYRSSLALAKKHGCETVAFPLISSGIFGYPKDQALRVAVDAISEFLAENDMTVYLVIFSRAAYTIGNKLFADIAAYIDDHYVDAHTDLRGEQMRRMSIVESRMLTAYEDAPMAASGLDEALAHLDAGFSETLLKLIDRSGKKDAEVYKKANVDRKLFSKIRNNPDYKPSKPTAVAFAIALELSLPETRDLIARAGYALSPSSKFDVIIEYFIMQRDYDIFKINEALFAFDQSLLGA
;
A
#
# COMPACT_ATOMS: atom_id res chain seq x y z
N MET A 1 -7.00 6.64 6.40
CA MET A 1 -7.57 6.08 5.13
C MET A 1 -6.41 5.75 4.20
N PRO A 2 -6.45 4.67 3.43
CA PRO A 2 -5.26 4.17 2.74
C PRO A 2 -4.94 4.90 1.43
N LEU A 3 -3.64 5.00 1.12
CA LEU A 3 -3.14 5.15 -0.24
C LEU A 3 -2.90 3.76 -0.82
N ILE A 4 -3.56 3.43 -1.93
CA ILE A 4 -3.53 2.12 -2.57
C ILE A 4 -2.93 2.28 -3.97
N ILE A 5 -1.80 1.62 -4.24
CA ILE A 5 -1.21 1.59 -5.57
C ILE A 5 -1.83 0.41 -6.33
N VAL A 6 -2.47 0.69 -7.46
CA VAL A 6 -3.15 -0.33 -8.28
C VAL A 6 -2.70 -0.28 -9.73
N ARG A 7 -2.63 -1.46 -10.35
CA ARG A 7 -2.43 -1.56 -11.80
C ARG A 7 -3.78 -1.74 -12.47
N ASN A 8 -4.31 -0.67 -13.04
CA ASN A 8 -5.64 -0.66 -13.64
C ASN A 8 -5.75 0.40 -14.75
N ASP A 9 -6.90 0.41 -15.44
CA ASP A 9 -7.35 1.49 -16.30
C ASP A 9 -8.20 2.46 -15.48
N ILE A 10 -7.76 3.70 -15.33
CA ILE A 10 -8.43 4.71 -14.52
C ILE A 10 -9.87 5.00 -14.98
N THR A 11 -10.15 4.82 -16.28
CA THR A 11 -11.48 5.02 -16.85
C THR A 11 -12.50 3.95 -16.42
N LYS A 12 -12.03 2.86 -15.82
CA LYS A 12 -12.87 1.74 -15.32
C LYS A 12 -12.98 1.71 -13.80
N MET A 13 -12.36 2.68 -13.11
CA MET A 13 -12.38 2.75 -11.66
C MET A 13 -13.73 3.22 -11.14
N SER A 14 -14.37 2.39 -10.31
CA SER A 14 -15.60 2.74 -9.61
C SER A 14 -15.26 3.46 -8.30
N VAL A 15 -15.08 4.77 -8.39
CA VAL A 15 -14.69 5.69 -7.29
C VAL A 15 -15.55 6.95 -7.35
N ASP A 16 -15.50 7.83 -6.35
CA ASP A 16 -16.25 9.09 -6.39
C ASP A 16 -15.67 10.05 -7.42
N ALA A 17 -14.34 10.15 -7.49
CA ALA A 17 -13.69 11.01 -8.48
C ALA A 17 -12.46 10.34 -9.08
N ILE A 18 -12.23 10.55 -10.37
CA ILE A 18 -10.95 10.29 -11.02
C ILE A 18 -10.24 11.60 -11.32
N VAL A 19 -8.90 11.58 -11.29
CA VAL A 19 -8.10 12.76 -11.65
C VAL A 19 -7.59 12.60 -13.07
N ASN A 20 -7.75 13.66 -13.85
CA ASN A 20 -7.26 13.78 -15.22
C ASN A 20 -5.96 14.61 -15.22
N ALA A 21 -4.88 14.07 -15.76
CA ALA A 21 -3.65 14.81 -16.04
C ALA A 21 -3.82 15.55 -17.37
N ALA A 22 -4.37 16.74 -17.30
CA ALA A 22 -4.82 17.55 -18.44
C ALA A 22 -3.73 18.52 -18.95
N LYS A 23 -3.98 19.09 -20.11
CA LYS A 23 -3.28 20.29 -20.62
C LYS A 23 -3.96 21.57 -20.09
N GLU A 24 -3.26 22.71 -20.12
CA GLU A 24 -3.80 23.98 -19.61
C GLU A 24 -5.13 24.41 -20.27
N SER A 25 -5.35 24.03 -21.52
CA SER A 25 -6.60 24.31 -22.22
C SER A 25 -7.80 23.52 -21.72
N LEU A 26 -7.60 22.35 -21.08
CA LEU A 26 -8.61 21.35 -20.67
C LEU A 26 -9.42 20.76 -21.84
N LEU A 27 -8.99 20.94 -23.07
CA LEU A 27 -9.76 20.54 -24.27
C LEU A 27 -9.39 19.14 -24.80
N GLY A 28 -8.88 18.31 -23.92
CA GLY A 28 -8.43 16.97 -24.26
C GLY A 28 -7.04 16.96 -24.88
N GLY A 29 -6.51 15.76 -25.05
CA GLY A 29 -5.16 15.54 -25.58
C GLY A 29 -4.87 14.07 -25.79
N ASP A 30 -3.59 13.72 -25.64
CA ASP A 30 -3.09 12.35 -25.75
C ASP A 30 -2.96 11.69 -24.38
N GLY A 31 -2.59 10.40 -24.36
CA GLY A 31 -2.40 9.65 -23.12
C GLY A 31 -3.67 9.49 -22.30
N VAL A 32 -3.56 9.63 -20.99
CA VAL A 32 -4.68 9.46 -20.06
C VAL A 32 -5.78 10.49 -20.29
N ASP A 33 -5.42 11.73 -20.62
CA ASP A 33 -6.38 12.81 -20.93
C ASP A 33 -7.27 12.43 -22.11
N GLY A 34 -6.70 11.97 -23.20
CA GLY A 34 -7.46 11.50 -24.35
C GLY A 34 -8.32 10.26 -24.06
N CYS A 35 -7.83 9.33 -23.22
CA CYS A 35 -8.62 8.16 -22.81
C CYS A 35 -9.85 8.57 -21.98
N ILE A 36 -9.67 9.49 -21.03
CA ILE A 36 -10.77 9.99 -20.19
C ILE A 36 -11.81 10.74 -21.04
N HIS A 37 -11.37 11.63 -21.92
CA HIS A 37 -12.31 12.36 -22.82
C HIS A 37 -13.09 11.43 -23.72
N ARG A 38 -12.45 10.41 -24.33
CA ARG A 38 -13.16 9.42 -25.16
C ARG A 38 -14.16 8.60 -24.35
N ALA A 39 -13.79 8.17 -23.15
CA ALA A 39 -14.65 7.35 -22.30
C ALA A 39 -15.81 8.12 -21.69
N ALA A 40 -15.61 9.38 -21.31
CA ALA A 40 -16.64 10.26 -20.77
C ALA A 40 -17.66 10.72 -21.82
N GLY A 41 -17.26 10.84 -23.08
CA GLY A 41 -18.12 11.32 -24.17
C GLY A 41 -17.95 12.83 -24.46
N PRO A 42 -18.64 13.33 -25.51
CA PRO A 42 -18.48 14.71 -26.00
C PRO A 42 -19.00 15.77 -25.01
N GLU A 43 -19.87 15.40 -24.10
CA GLU A 43 -20.41 16.27 -23.06
C GLU A 43 -19.33 16.82 -22.13
N LEU A 44 -18.31 16.01 -21.84
CA LEU A 44 -17.16 16.44 -21.04
C LEU A 44 -16.42 17.60 -21.72
N LEU A 45 -16.17 17.50 -23.02
CA LEU A 45 -15.49 18.56 -23.76
C LEU A 45 -16.31 19.86 -23.76
N ALA A 46 -17.63 19.75 -23.85
CA ALA A 46 -18.52 20.91 -23.79
C ALA A 46 -18.42 21.63 -22.43
N GLU A 47 -18.42 20.89 -21.33
CA GLU A 47 -18.25 21.45 -19.99
C GLU A 47 -16.83 22.04 -19.80
N CYS A 48 -15.78 21.35 -20.22
CA CYS A 48 -14.40 21.82 -20.12
C CYS A 48 -14.17 23.18 -20.81
N ARG A 49 -14.84 23.42 -21.95
CA ARG A 49 -14.78 24.72 -22.64
C ARG A 49 -15.27 25.88 -21.77
N THR A 50 -16.24 25.65 -20.91
CA THR A 50 -16.79 26.69 -20.01
C THR A 50 -15.84 27.04 -18.86
N LEU A 51 -14.86 26.17 -18.55
CA LEU A 51 -13.92 26.36 -17.45
C LEU A 51 -12.85 27.40 -17.76
N GLY A 52 -12.59 27.73 -19.05
CA GLY A 52 -11.60 28.74 -19.44
C GLY A 52 -10.15 28.33 -19.15
N GLY A 53 -9.82 27.03 -19.18
CA GLY A 53 -8.49 26.50 -18.90
C GLY A 53 -8.18 26.33 -17.42
N CYS A 54 -6.96 25.86 -17.11
CA CYS A 54 -6.43 25.62 -15.75
C CYS A 54 -4.92 25.84 -15.76
N ARG A 55 -4.37 26.52 -14.75
CA ARG A 55 -2.94 26.76 -14.63
C ARG A 55 -2.21 25.52 -14.08
N THR A 56 -0.91 25.42 -14.40
CA THR A 56 -0.04 24.39 -13.81
C THR A 56 -0.08 24.43 -12.28
N GLY A 57 -0.31 23.27 -11.63
CA GLY A 57 -0.45 23.13 -10.17
C GLY A 57 -1.86 23.34 -9.63
N GLU A 58 -2.77 23.89 -10.44
CA GLU A 58 -4.18 24.06 -10.06
C GLU A 58 -5.04 22.86 -10.50
N ALA A 59 -6.29 22.83 -10.02
CA ALA A 59 -7.27 21.81 -10.41
C ALA A 59 -8.67 22.41 -10.60
N LYS A 60 -9.46 21.82 -11.50
CA LYS A 60 -10.87 22.13 -11.76
C LYS A 60 -11.68 20.85 -11.81
N ILE A 61 -12.96 20.91 -11.53
CA ILE A 61 -13.85 19.74 -11.45
C ILE A 61 -14.98 19.85 -12.47
N THR A 62 -15.36 18.69 -13.03
CA THR A 62 -16.52 18.51 -13.94
C THR A 62 -17.32 17.29 -13.53
N GLY A 63 -18.50 17.11 -14.14
CA GLY A 63 -19.19 15.82 -14.12
C GLY A 63 -18.41 14.73 -14.87
N ALA A 64 -18.69 13.46 -14.54
CA ALA A 64 -18.00 12.32 -15.15
C ALA A 64 -18.74 11.70 -16.34
N TYR A 65 -19.98 12.07 -16.59
CA TYR A 65 -20.82 11.64 -17.71
C TYR A 65 -20.95 10.11 -17.84
N ARG A 66 -20.28 9.49 -18.83
CA ARG A 66 -20.37 8.04 -19.09
C ARG A 66 -19.38 7.19 -18.27
N LEU A 67 -18.53 7.82 -17.46
CA LEU A 67 -17.57 7.13 -16.62
C LEU A 67 -18.24 6.58 -15.35
N PRO A 68 -17.73 5.49 -14.75
CA PRO A 68 -18.28 4.88 -13.54
C PRO A 68 -17.86 5.63 -12.25
N CYS A 69 -17.82 6.97 -12.30
CA CYS A 69 -17.51 7.85 -11.17
C CYS A 69 -18.45 9.05 -11.18
N ARG A 70 -18.43 9.87 -10.14
CA ARG A 70 -19.29 11.06 -10.04
C ARG A 70 -18.64 12.28 -10.69
N TYR A 71 -17.35 12.42 -10.53
CA TYR A 71 -16.59 13.60 -10.92
C TYR A 71 -15.30 13.26 -11.65
N ILE A 72 -14.86 14.19 -12.51
CA ILE A 72 -13.49 14.25 -13.03
C ILE A 72 -12.84 15.52 -12.49
N ILE A 73 -11.69 15.37 -11.87
CA ILE A 73 -10.86 16.49 -11.41
C ILE A 73 -9.71 16.66 -12.40
N HIS A 74 -9.72 17.76 -13.14
CA HIS A 74 -8.70 18.09 -14.13
C HIS A 74 -7.59 18.90 -13.46
N THR A 75 -6.36 18.41 -13.48
CA THR A 75 -5.19 19.13 -12.98
C THR A 75 -4.10 19.16 -14.04
N VAL A 76 -3.30 20.20 -14.03
CA VAL A 76 -2.24 20.44 -15.01
C VAL A 76 -0.89 20.30 -14.35
N GLY A 77 -0.21 19.20 -14.65
CA GLY A 77 1.13 18.96 -14.13
C GLY A 77 2.21 19.75 -14.87
N PRO A 78 3.40 19.93 -14.29
CA PRO A 78 4.53 20.60 -14.94
C PRO A 78 5.13 19.73 -16.05
N VAL A 79 5.67 20.39 -17.06
CA VAL A 79 6.61 19.79 -18.02
C VAL A 79 7.97 19.70 -17.34
N TRP A 80 8.65 18.56 -17.46
CA TRP A 80 9.96 18.37 -16.85
C TRP A 80 11.05 19.11 -17.61
N ASN A 81 11.75 20.01 -16.94
CA ASN A 81 12.86 20.80 -17.48
C ASN A 81 14.14 20.66 -16.63
N GLY A 82 14.32 19.47 -16.00
CA GLY A 82 15.52 19.14 -15.24
C GLY A 82 15.43 19.40 -13.73
N GLY A 83 14.26 19.72 -13.18
CA GLY A 83 13.99 19.84 -11.74
C GLY A 83 14.45 21.14 -11.09
N LYS A 84 14.79 22.16 -11.90
CA LYS A 84 15.34 23.44 -11.40
C LYS A 84 14.35 24.61 -11.45
N TYR A 85 13.14 24.39 -11.96
CA TYR A 85 12.14 25.45 -12.19
C TYR A 85 10.89 25.27 -11.30
N GLY A 86 11.05 24.60 -10.16
CA GLY A 86 9.97 24.42 -9.21
C GLY A 86 9.00 23.30 -9.57
N GLU A 87 9.37 22.41 -10.49
CA GLU A 87 8.50 21.34 -11.00
C GLU A 87 8.03 20.40 -9.87
N ARG A 88 8.88 20.16 -8.86
CA ARG A 88 8.49 19.34 -7.71
C ARG A 88 7.31 19.94 -6.96
N GLU A 89 7.37 21.24 -6.66
CA GLU A 89 6.32 21.94 -5.94
C GLU A 89 5.04 22.08 -6.78
N GLN A 90 5.19 22.35 -8.07
CA GLN A 90 4.05 22.39 -9.00
C GLN A 90 3.35 21.03 -9.09
N LEU A 91 4.13 19.93 -9.14
CA LEU A 91 3.57 18.58 -9.16
C LEU A 91 2.88 18.23 -7.83
N ALA A 92 3.49 18.56 -6.68
CA ALA A 92 2.86 18.39 -5.37
C ALA A 92 1.56 19.21 -5.25
N SER A 93 1.55 20.43 -5.79
CA SER A 93 0.36 21.28 -5.84
C SER A 93 -0.80 20.63 -6.62
N CYS A 94 -0.52 19.89 -7.70
CA CYS A 94 -1.54 19.16 -8.45
C CYS A 94 -2.29 18.15 -7.55
N TYR A 95 -1.55 17.39 -6.76
CA TYR A 95 -2.14 16.42 -5.83
C TYR A 95 -2.93 17.12 -4.73
N ARG A 96 -2.34 18.13 -4.07
CA ARG A 96 -3.01 18.90 -3.01
C ARG A 96 -4.29 19.60 -3.49
N SER A 97 -4.22 20.29 -4.64
CA SER A 97 -5.38 20.99 -5.22
C SER A 97 -6.51 20.03 -5.60
N SER A 98 -6.16 18.87 -6.17
CA SER A 98 -7.13 17.85 -6.54
C SER A 98 -7.79 17.22 -5.31
N LEU A 99 -7.02 16.90 -4.28
CA LEU A 99 -7.52 16.34 -3.01
C LEU A 99 -8.41 17.33 -2.27
N ALA A 100 -8.04 18.63 -2.28
CA ALA A 100 -8.86 19.68 -1.68
C ALA A 100 -10.22 19.82 -2.38
N LEU A 101 -10.25 19.74 -3.72
CA LEU A 101 -11.50 19.73 -4.49
C LEU A 101 -12.32 18.47 -4.20
N ALA A 102 -11.72 17.30 -4.18
CA ALA A 102 -12.41 16.06 -3.85
C ALA A 102 -13.07 16.14 -2.46
N LYS A 103 -12.33 16.60 -1.46
CA LYS A 103 -12.84 16.82 -0.09
C LYS A 103 -14.00 17.80 -0.09
N LYS A 104 -13.88 18.93 -0.79
CA LYS A 104 -14.95 19.96 -0.90
C LYS A 104 -16.25 19.39 -1.50
N HIS A 105 -16.14 18.42 -2.41
CA HIS A 105 -17.27 17.77 -3.07
C HIS A 105 -17.73 16.48 -2.38
N GLY A 106 -17.25 16.20 -1.17
CA GLY A 106 -17.66 15.05 -0.37
C GLY A 106 -17.28 13.70 -0.98
N CYS A 107 -16.13 13.62 -1.66
CA CYS A 107 -15.59 12.38 -2.16
C CYS A 107 -14.94 11.59 -1.02
N GLU A 108 -15.26 10.32 -0.90
CA GLU A 108 -14.62 9.36 0.00
C GLU A 108 -13.50 8.59 -0.70
N THR A 109 -13.56 8.49 -2.04
CA THR A 109 -12.64 7.73 -2.87
C THR A 109 -12.18 8.54 -4.09
N VAL A 110 -10.86 8.58 -4.33
CA VAL A 110 -10.26 9.32 -5.47
C VAL A 110 -9.19 8.47 -6.13
N ALA A 111 -9.20 8.42 -7.48
CA ALA A 111 -8.15 7.74 -8.23
C ALA A 111 -7.30 8.76 -9.02
N PHE A 112 -5.99 8.67 -8.85
CA PHE A 112 -4.99 9.50 -9.54
C PHE A 112 -4.20 8.69 -10.56
N PRO A 113 -3.90 9.24 -11.75
CA PRO A 113 -2.80 8.74 -12.56
C PRO A 113 -1.47 9.24 -11.99
N LEU A 114 -0.34 8.70 -12.46
CA LEU A 114 0.97 9.26 -12.16
C LEU A 114 1.18 10.54 -13.01
N ILE A 115 0.84 11.69 -12.44
CA ILE A 115 0.82 12.99 -13.13
C ILE A 115 2.20 13.33 -13.67
N SER A 116 2.27 13.95 -14.85
CA SER A 116 3.47 14.40 -15.59
C SER A 116 4.44 13.30 -16.03
N SER A 117 4.27 12.03 -15.62
CA SER A 117 5.21 10.94 -15.91
C SER A 117 5.15 10.38 -17.34
N GLY A 118 4.20 10.85 -18.14
CA GLY A 118 4.03 10.48 -19.54
C GLY A 118 4.70 11.46 -20.49
N ILE A 119 3.91 12.14 -21.33
CA ILE A 119 4.39 13.08 -22.37
C ILE A 119 5.17 14.26 -21.77
N PHE A 120 4.84 14.69 -20.55
CA PHE A 120 5.53 15.79 -19.87
C PHE A 120 6.90 15.40 -19.32
N GLY A 121 7.30 14.13 -19.43
CA GLY A 121 8.66 13.64 -19.24
C GLY A 121 9.20 13.69 -17.81
N TYR A 122 8.36 13.89 -16.79
CA TYR A 122 8.81 13.87 -15.40
C TYR A 122 9.35 12.45 -15.06
N PRO A 123 10.57 12.32 -14.46
CA PRO A 123 11.10 11.02 -14.08
C PRO A 123 10.14 10.27 -13.19
N LYS A 124 9.81 9.03 -13.54
CA LYS A 124 8.72 8.26 -12.93
C LYS A 124 8.92 7.99 -11.45
N ASP A 125 10.14 7.66 -11.06
CA ASP A 125 10.55 7.46 -9.67
C ASP A 125 10.38 8.72 -8.81
N GLN A 126 10.78 9.87 -9.35
CA GLN A 126 10.62 11.14 -8.67
C GLN A 126 9.15 11.57 -8.64
N ALA A 127 8.39 11.37 -9.74
CA ALA A 127 6.95 11.65 -9.78
C ALA A 127 6.19 10.82 -8.75
N LEU A 128 6.54 9.53 -8.61
CA LEU A 128 5.94 8.64 -7.62
C LEU A 128 6.21 9.13 -6.19
N ARG A 129 7.45 9.52 -5.87
CA ARG A 129 7.78 10.07 -4.54
C ARG A 129 6.98 11.32 -4.23
N VAL A 130 6.90 12.27 -5.16
CA VAL A 130 6.10 13.48 -4.98
C VAL A 130 4.61 13.16 -4.77
N ALA A 131 4.08 12.19 -5.53
CA ALA A 131 2.70 11.74 -5.37
C ALA A 131 2.44 11.14 -3.97
N VAL A 132 3.31 10.21 -3.55
CA VAL A 132 3.22 9.55 -2.25
C VAL A 132 3.34 10.55 -1.12
N ASP A 133 4.34 11.44 -1.15
CA ASP A 133 4.56 12.48 -0.13
C ASP A 133 3.31 13.38 0.02
N ALA A 134 2.82 13.96 -1.09
CA ALA A 134 1.69 14.89 -1.06
C ALA A 134 0.37 14.24 -0.66
N ILE A 135 0.12 13.01 -1.12
CA ILE A 135 -1.09 12.25 -0.74
C ILE A 135 -1.03 11.83 0.72
N SER A 136 0.12 11.36 1.20
CA SER A 136 0.31 10.93 2.60
C SER A 136 0.15 12.09 3.58
N GLU A 137 0.71 13.26 3.26
CA GLU A 137 0.52 14.48 4.04
C GLU A 137 -0.97 14.83 4.18
N PHE A 138 -1.73 14.79 3.08
CA PHE A 138 -3.17 15.04 3.12
C PHE A 138 -3.92 13.99 3.94
N LEU A 139 -3.59 12.70 3.77
CA LEU A 139 -4.26 11.59 4.47
C LEU A 139 -3.93 11.54 5.97
N ALA A 140 -2.85 12.17 6.43
CA ALA A 140 -2.55 12.31 7.85
C ALA A 140 -3.66 13.06 8.59
N GLU A 141 -4.29 14.04 7.94
CA GLU A 141 -5.33 14.89 8.54
C GLU A 141 -6.76 14.57 8.04
N ASN A 142 -6.90 13.81 6.95
CA ASN A 142 -8.18 13.60 6.28
C ASN A 142 -8.51 12.11 6.11
N ASP A 143 -9.79 11.80 6.16
CA ASP A 143 -10.31 10.44 5.93
C ASP A 143 -10.81 10.32 4.47
N MET A 144 -9.95 9.78 3.60
CA MET A 144 -10.24 9.54 2.18
C MET A 144 -9.43 8.33 1.70
N THR A 145 -9.99 7.48 0.85
CA THR A 145 -9.22 6.42 0.17
C THR A 145 -8.70 6.96 -1.16
N VAL A 146 -7.39 6.93 -1.35
CA VAL A 146 -6.74 7.39 -2.56
C VAL A 146 -6.12 6.23 -3.30
N TYR A 147 -6.46 6.09 -4.59
CA TYR A 147 -5.86 5.11 -5.49
C TYR A 147 -4.84 5.82 -6.38
N LEU A 148 -3.60 5.32 -6.41
CA LEU A 148 -2.60 5.72 -7.41
C LEU A 148 -2.58 4.65 -8.51
N VAL A 149 -3.10 5.00 -9.68
CA VAL A 149 -3.34 4.06 -10.78
C VAL A 149 -2.15 4.06 -11.73
N ILE A 150 -1.52 2.90 -11.90
CA ILE A 150 -0.40 2.69 -12.80
C ILE A 150 -0.83 1.77 -13.92
N PHE A 151 -0.79 2.26 -15.18
CA PHE A 151 -1.25 1.50 -16.32
C PHE A 151 -0.27 0.40 -16.74
N SER A 152 1.04 0.65 -16.69
CA SER A 152 2.06 -0.31 -17.11
C SER A 152 3.15 -0.50 -16.06
N ARG A 153 3.69 -1.73 -15.98
CA ARG A 153 4.82 -2.07 -15.10
C ARG A 153 6.06 -1.23 -15.38
N ALA A 154 6.32 -0.90 -16.64
CA ALA A 154 7.43 -0.06 -17.06
C ALA A 154 7.34 1.40 -16.54
N ALA A 155 6.15 1.82 -16.08
CA ALA A 155 5.97 3.13 -15.46
C ALA A 155 6.40 3.16 -13.98
N TYR A 156 6.66 1.98 -13.40
CA TYR A 156 7.00 1.81 -12.01
C TYR A 156 8.45 1.33 -11.91
N THR A 157 9.34 2.25 -11.66
CA THR A 157 10.77 1.95 -11.49
C THR A 157 11.17 2.36 -10.08
N ILE A 158 11.45 1.37 -9.24
CA ILE A 158 12.12 1.62 -7.96
C ILE A 158 13.51 2.19 -8.28
N GLY A 159 13.98 3.13 -7.47
CA GLY A 159 15.37 3.61 -7.60
C GLY A 159 16.32 2.41 -7.70
N ASN A 160 17.11 2.36 -8.77
CA ASN A 160 17.94 1.21 -9.16
C ASN A 160 18.75 0.59 -7.98
N LYS A 161 19.16 1.40 -7.01
CA LYS A 161 19.93 0.95 -5.84
C LYS A 161 19.06 0.09 -4.91
N LEU A 162 17.86 0.56 -4.54
CA LEU A 162 16.96 -0.17 -3.64
C LEU A 162 16.54 -1.50 -4.27
N PHE A 163 16.25 -1.50 -5.56
CA PHE A 163 15.91 -2.72 -6.31
C PHE A 163 17.07 -3.72 -6.32
N ALA A 164 18.31 -3.26 -6.56
CA ALA A 164 19.49 -4.12 -6.55
C ALA A 164 19.76 -4.72 -5.16
N ASP A 165 19.63 -3.91 -4.10
CA ASP A 165 19.83 -4.36 -2.72
C ASP A 165 18.78 -5.42 -2.30
N ILE A 166 17.50 -5.21 -2.69
CA ILE A 166 16.41 -6.17 -2.41
C ILE A 166 16.57 -7.44 -3.25
N ALA A 167 16.93 -7.32 -4.53
CA ALA A 167 17.16 -8.46 -5.40
C ALA A 167 18.31 -9.33 -4.89
N ALA A 168 19.43 -8.73 -4.52
CA ALA A 168 20.56 -9.44 -3.92
C ALA A 168 20.16 -10.14 -2.62
N TYR A 169 19.44 -9.45 -1.73
CA TYR A 169 18.97 -10.04 -0.48
C TYR A 169 18.02 -11.23 -0.71
N ILE A 170 17.11 -11.14 -1.70
CA ILE A 170 16.21 -12.25 -2.07
C ILE A 170 17.00 -13.42 -2.61
N ASP A 171 17.97 -13.17 -3.52
CA ASP A 171 18.79 -14.20 -4.11
C ASP A 171 19.65 -14.94 -3.06
N ASP A 172 20.31 -14.21 -2.15
CA ASP A 172 21.10 -14.78 -1.07
C ASP A 172 20.24 -15.66 -0.14
N HIS A 173 19.08 -15.16 0.29
CA HIS A 173 18.20 -15.93 1.17
C HIS A 173 17.50 -17.10 0.45
N TYR A 174 17.22 -16.97 -0.84
CA TYR A 174 16.63 -18.03 -1.64
C TYR A 174 17.64 -19.15 -1.93
N VAL A 175 18.91 -18.79 -2.15
CA VAL A 175 20.01 -19.74 -2.36
C VAL A 175 20.30 -20.47 -1.05
N ASP A 176 20.44 -19.76 0.09
CA ASP A 176 20.68 -20.36 1.40
C ASP A 176 19.55 -21.32 1.80
N ALA A 177 18.29 -20.93 1.60
CA ALA A 177 17.13 -21.76 1.90
C ALA A 177 17.03 -23.02 1.00
N HIS A 178 17.58 -22.97 -0.23
CA HIS A 178 17.54 -24.11 -1.16
C HIS A 178 18.80 -24.97 -1.16
N THR A 179 19.93 -24.42 -0.72
CA THR A 179 21.22 -25.16 -0.68
C THR A 179 21.27 -26.09 0.53
N ASP A 180 20.58 -25.79 1.62
CA ASP A 180 20.64 -26.55 2.88
C ASP A 180 19.43 -27.49 3.12
N LEU A 181 18.43 -27.48 2.24
CA LEU A 181 17.16 -28.23 2.40
C LEU A 181 17.36 -29.76 2.56
N ARG A 182 18.38 -30.36 1.96
CA ARG A 182 18.69 -31.78 2.15
C ARG A 182 19.38 -32.09 3.49
N GLY A 183 20.29 -31.23 3.94
CA GLY A 183 21.00 -31.37 5.21
C GLY A 183 20.11 -31.03 6.41
N GLU A 184 19.32 -29.96 6.34
CA GLU A 184 18.40 -29.56 7.41
C GLU A 184 17.16 -30.46 7.50
N GLN A 185 16.59 -30.95 6.40
CA GLN A 185 15.50 -31.92 6.46
C GLN A 185 15.94 -33.23 7.14
N MET A 186 17.15 -33.73 6.83
CA MET A 186 17.68 -34.90 7.54
C MET A 186 17.96 -34.60 9.02
N ARG A 187 18.52 -33.43 9.37
CA ARG A 187 18.72 -33.03 10.77
C ARG A 187 17.41 -32.81 11.50
N ARG A 188 16.42 -32.16 10.90
CA ARG A 188 15.09 -31.95 11.52
C ARG A 188 14.34 -33.25 11.67
N MET A 189 14.35 -34.16 10.72
CA MET A 189 13.75 -35.49 10.86
C MET A 189 14.43 -36.27 11.98
N SER A 190 15.76 -36.28 12.07
CA SER A 190 16.49 -36.94 13.14
C SER A 190 16.21 -36.34 14.53
N ILE A 191 16.08 -35.01 14.64
CA ILE A 191 15.75 -34.31 15.91
C ILE A 191 14.27 -34.54 16.29
N VAL A 192 13.35 -34.52 15.32
CA VAL A 192 11.92 -34.76 15.54
C VAL A 192 11.71 -36.25 15.92
N GLU A 193 12.38 -37.17 15.24
CA GLU A 193 12.34 -38.59 15.56
C GLU A 193 12.95 -38.87 16.93
N SER A 194 14.08 -38.27 17.30
CA SER A 194 14.69 -38.36 18.62
C SER A 194 13.81 -37.73 19.73
N ARG A 195 13.15 -36.59 19.44
CA ARG A 195 12.22 -35.96 20.38
C ARG A 195 10.88 -36.73 20.50
N MET A 196 10.40 -37.33 19.42
CA MET A 196 9.23 -38.20 19.50
C MET A 196 9.50 -39.45 20.29
N LEU A 197 10.66 -40.09 20.13
CA LEU A 197 11.05 -41.26 20.92
C LEU A 197 11.18 -40.94 22.42
N THR A 198 11.78 -39.82 22.80
CA THR A 198 11.88 -39.40 24.21
C THR A 198 10.56 -38.89 24.77
N ALA A 199 9.67 -38.29 23.95
CA ALA A 199 8.36 -37.85 24.40
C ALA A 199 7.36 -39.02 24.63
N TYR A 200 7.58 -40.18 24.01
CA TYR A 200 6.76 -41.37 24.23
C TYR A 200 7.13 -42.12 25.50
N GLU A 201 8.34 -41.93 26.06
CA GLU A 201 8.76 -42.61 27.28
C GLU A 201 8.40 -41.85 28.57
N ASP A 202 8.12 -40.51 28.50
CA ASP A 202 7.89 -39.64 29.68
C ASP A 202 6.52 -38.94 29.73
N ALA A 203 5.58 -39.29 28.88
CA ALA A 203 4.25 -38.71 28.97
C ALA A 203 3.36 -39.52 29.91
N PRO A 204 3.03 -39.00 31.11
CA PRO A 204 1.88 -39.52 31.81
C PRO A 204 0.66 -39.26 30.93
N MET A 205 -0.12 -40.27 30.62
CA MET A 205 -1.44 -40.14 30.02
C MET A 205 -2.33 -39.32 30.97
N ALA A 206 -2.20 -37.98 30.88
CA ALA A 206 -3.17 -37.07 31.44
C ALA A 206 -4.21 -36.85 30.35
N ALA A 207 -5.28 -37.57 30.41
CA ALA A 207 -6.57 -37.21 29.80
C ALA A 207 -7.14 -35.95 30.50
N SER A 208 -6.40 -34.84 30.52
CA SER A 208 -6.94 -33.54 30.86
C SER A 208 -7.30 -32.87 29.54
N GLY A 209 -8.56 -32.70 29.37
CA GLY A 209 -9.26 -32.62 28.12
C GLY A 209 -8.89 -31.47 27.21
N LEU A 210 -9.25 -31.65 25.94
CA LEU A 210 -9.30 -30.61 24.89
C LEU A 210 -9.93 -29.29 25.42
N ASP A 211 -10.94 -29.41 26.30
CA ASP A 211 -11.58 -28.27 26.94
C ASP A 211 -10.64 -27.43 27.83
N GLU A 212 -9.72 -28.08 28.56
CA GLU A 212 -8.73 -27.40 29.40
C GLU A 212 -7.63 -26.71 28.52
N ALA A 213 -7.22 -27.36 27.45
CA ALA A 213 -6.30 -26.76 26.47
C ALA A 213 -6.95 -25.57 25.75
N LEU A 214 -8.25 -25.63 25.44
CA LEU A 214 -9.02 -24.54 24.85
C LEU A 214 -9.30 -23.40 25.83
N ALA A 215 -9.37 -23.66 27.13
CA ALA A 215 -9.56 -22.66 28.17
C ALA A 215 -8.30 -21.77 28.40
N HIS A 216 -7.14 -22.22 27.93
CA HIS A 216 -5.84 -21.50 28.05
C HIS A 216 -5.33 -20.95 26.73
N LEU A 217 -6.23 -20.63 25.79
CA LEU A 217 -5.83 -19.96 24.54
C LEU A 217 -5.22 -18.59 24.82
N ASP A 218 -4.07 -18.33 24.21
CA ASP A 218 -3.44 -17.01 24.24
C ASP A 218 -4.34 -15.93 23.59
N ALA A 219 -4.09 -14.67 23.97
CA ALA A 219 -4.77 -13.52 23.37
C ALA A 219 -4.67 -13.54 21.83
N GLY A 220 -5.79 -13.35 21.16
CA GLY A 220 -5.87 -13.30 19.71
C GLY A 220 -5.16 -12.07 19.12
N PHE A 221 -5.18 -11.96 17.79
CA PHE A 221 -4.55 -10.86 17.07
C PHE A 221 -5.07 -9.48 17.52
N SER A 222 -6.39 -9.31 17.57
CA SER A 222 -7.02 -8.02 17.91
C SER A 222 -6.62 -7.51 19.28
N GLU A 223 -6.71 -8.37 20.29
CA GLU A 223 -6.36 -8.02 21.68
C GLU A 223 -4.86 -7.70 21.80
N THR A 224 -4.00 -8.50 21.16
CA THR A 224 -2.56 -8.27 21.17
C THR A 224 -2.19 -6.96 20.47
N LEU A 225 -2.81 -6.68 19.31
CA LEU A 225 -2.61 -5.42 18.59
C LEU A 225 -2.98 -4.21 19.46
N LEU A 226 -4.12 -4.24 20.16
CA LEU A 226 -4.55 -3.13 21.02
C LEU A 226 -3.59 -2.93 22.19
N LYS A 227 -3.11 -4.02 22.84
CA LYS A 227 -2.07 -3.92 23.87
C LYS A 227 -0.77 -3.30 23.36
N LEU A 228 -0.37 -3.63 22.13
CA LEU A 228 0.84 -3.04 21.52
C LEU A 228 0.63 -1.56 21.19
N ILE A 229 -0.56 -1.15 20.74
CA ILE A 229 -0.90 0.25 20.51
C ILE A 229 -0.83 1.02 21.83
N ASP A 230 -1.48 0.53 22.90
CA ASP A 230 -1.47 1.16 24.22
C ASP A 230 -0.03 1.28 24.75
N ARG A 231 0.78 0.23 24.62
CA ARG A 231 2.21 0.22 25.03
C ARG A 231 3.04 1.23 24.25
N SER A 232 2.71 1.48 22.96
CA SER A 232 3.44 2.43 22.12
C SER A 232 3.15 3.89 22.45
N GLY A 233 2.08 4.18 23.21
CA GLY A 233 1.60 5.53 23.50
C GLY A 233 1.02 6.27 22.30
N LYS A 234 0.91 5.62 21.14
CA LYS A 234 0.33 6.19 19.92
C LYS A 234 -1.20 6.12 19.96
N LYS A 235 -1.85 7.09 19.32
CA LYS A 235 -3.31 7.04 19.16
C LYS A 235 -3.69 6.04 18.07
N ASP A 236 -4.85 5.42 18.21
CA ASP A 236 -5.40 4.49 17.20
C ASP A 236 -5.32 5.06 15.78
N ALA A 237 -5.72 6.35 15.63
CA ALA A 237 -5.72 7.03 14.33
C ALA A 237 -4.33 7.16 13.70
N GLU A 238 -3.30 7.34 14.51
CA GLU A 238 -1.91 7.39 14.04
C GLU A 238 -1.47 6.01 13.53
N VAL A 239 -1.83 4.94 14.27
CA VAL A 239 -1.42 3.58 13.94
C VAL A 239 -2.10 3.07 12.68
N TYR A 240 -3.45 3.15 12.56
CA TYR A 240 -4.12 2.63 11.37
C TYR A 240 -3.79 3.45 10.12
N LYS A 241 -3.58 4.77 10.24
CA LYS A 241 -3.11 5.61 9.12
C LYS A 241 -1.70 5.22 8.69
N LYS A 242 -0.78 5.05 9.64
CA LYS A 242 0.58 4.60 9.35
C LYS A 242 0.63 3.18 8.77
N ALA A 243 -0.30 2.30 9.19
CA ALA A 243 -0.49 0.98 8.61
C ALA A 243 -1.14 1.00 7.21
N ASN A 244 -1.51 2.17 6.69
CA ASN A 244 -2.25 2.31 5.44
C ASN A 244 -3.57 1.50 5.45
N VAL A 245 -4.24 1.44 6.60
CA VAL A 245 -5.49 0.70 6.82
C VAL A 245 -6.64 1.67 7.02
N ASP A 246 -7.80 1.37 6.44
CA ASP A 246 -8.97 2.23 6.59
C ASP A 246 -9.60 2.14 8.00
N ARG A 247 -10.29 3.21 8.39
CA ARG A 247 -10.93 3.33 9.71
C ARG A 247 -11.99 2.25 9.94
N LYS A 248 -12.75 1.85 8.88
CA LYS A 248 -13.82 0.85 9.01
C LYS A 248 -13.22 -0.52 9.32
N LEU A 249 -12.12 -0.88 8.66
CA LEU A 249 -11.39 -2.11 8.93
C LEU A 249 -10.79 -2.10 10.34
N PHE A 250 -10.14 -1.00 10.75
CA PHE A 250 -9.60 -0.88 12.11
C PHE A 250 -10.71 -0.98 13.17
N SER A 251 -11.87 -0.36 12.95
CA SER A 251 -13.02 -0.48 13.84
C SER A 251 -13.53 -1.92 13.97
N LYS A 252 -13.52 -2.71 12.88
CA LYS A 252 -13.84 -4.13 12.94
C LYS A 252 -12.85 -4.93 13.80
N ILE A 253 -11.55 -4.65 13.64
CA ILE A 253 -10.50 -5.28 14.46
C ILE A 253 -10.70 -4.93 15.93
N ARG A 254 -10.92 -3.65 16.26
CA ARG A 254 -11.09 -3.18 17.63
C ARG A 254 -12.31 -3.79 18.34
N ASN A 255 -13.42 -3.91 17.62
CA ASN A 255 -14.71 -4.34 18.19
C ASN A 255 -14.95 -5.85 18.13
N ASN A 256 -14.07 -6.61 17.49
CA ASN A 256 -14.18 -8.07 17.41
C ASN A 256 -12.86 -8.72 17.84
N PRO A 257 -12.80 -9.28 19.07
CA PRO A 257 -11.61 -9.97 19.58
C PRO A 257 -11.15 -11.13 18.69
N ASP A 258 -12.08 -11.82 18.04
CA ASP A 258 -11.82 -12.99 17.20
C ASP A 258 -11.55 -12.62 15.73
N TYR A 259 -11.43 -11.32 15.41
CA TYR A 259 -11.19 -10.89 14.05
C TYR A 259 -9.80 -11.34 13.56
N LYS A 260 -9.78 -12.04 12.44
CA LYS A 260 -8.56 -12.48 11.76
C LYS A 260 -8.35 -11.60 10.51
N PRO A 261 -7.37 -10.66 10.53
CA PRO A 261 -7.03 -9.88 9.35
C PRO A 261 -6.35 -10.73 8.29
N SER A 262 -6.23 -10.21 7.07
CA SER A 262 -5.35 -10.79 6.06
C SER A 262 -3.88 -10.67 6.49
N LYS A 263 -2.99 -11.52 5.94
CA LYS A 263 -1.56 -11.44 6.25
C LYS A 263 -0.96 -10.06 5.93
N PRO A 264 -1.23 -9.44 4.76
CA PRO A 264 -0.77 -8.08 4.47
C PRO A 264 -1.24 -7.04 5.50
N THR A 265 -2.48 -7.16 5.98
CA THR A 265 -3.02 -6.26 7.01
C THR A 265 -2.33 -6.47 8.37
N ALA A 266 -2.10 -7.72 8.77
CA ALA A 266 -1.40 -8.02 10.03
C ALA A 266 0.04 -7.49 10.02
N VAL A 267 0.76 -7.68 8.91
CA VAL A 267 2.11 -7.16 8.69
C VAL A 267 2.11 -5.64 8.66
N ALA A 268 1.11 -5.00 8.03
CA ALA A 268 1.01 -3.54 7.97
C ALA A 268 0.96 -2.90 9.38
N PHE A 269 0.26 -3.52 10.33
CA PHE A 269 0.25 -3.07 11.73
C PHE A 269 1.60 -3.28 12.43
N ALA A 270 2.31 -4.38 12.14
CA ALA A 270 3.66 -4.59 12.67
C ALA A 270 4.63 -3.50 12.19
N ILE A 271 4.56 -3.13 10.91
CA ILE A 271 5.34 -2.04 10.31
C ILE A 271 4.96 -0.69 10.93
N ALA A 272 3.67 -0.39 11.07
CA ALA A 272 3.20 0.88 11.66
C ALA A 272 3.64 1.08 13.12
N LEU A 273 3.73 -0.02 13.87
CA LEU A 273 4.19 -0.04 15.25
C LEU A 273 5.72 -0.15 15.36
N GLU A 274 6.43 -0.27 14.24
CA GLU A 274 7.90 -0.41 14.18
C GLU A 274 8.42 -1.61 14.99
N LEU A 275 7.68 -2.72 14.94
CA LEU A 275 8.02 -3.93 15.69
C LEU A 275 9.32 -4.57 15.16
N SER A 276 10.11 -5.12 16.07
CA SER A 276 11.22 -5.98 15.72
C SER A 276 10.76 -7.26 15.03
N LEU A 277 11.66 -7.97 14.35
CA LEU A 277 11.32 -9.21 13.64
C LEU A 277 10.71 -10.28 14.57
N PRO A 278 11.20 -10.54 15.80
CA PRO A 278 10.55 -11.45 16.74
C PRO A 278 9.13 -11.00 17.13
N GLU A 279 8.92 -9.72 17.45
CA GLU A 279 7.60 -9.17 17.80
C GLU A 279 6.64 -9.23 16.60
N THR A 280 7.14 -8.98 15.39
CA THR A 280 6.35 -9.13 14.16
C THR A 280 5.88 -10.56 13.97
N ARG A 281 6.80 -11.54 14.15
CA ARG A 281 6.46 -12.97 14.06
C ARG A 281 5.44 -13.39 15.10
N ASP A 282 5.54 -12.90 16.33
CA ASP A 282 4.53 -13.18 17.38
C ASP A 282 3.15 -12.61 16.99
N LEU A 283 3.10 -11.34 16.59
CA LEU A 283 1.85 -10.69 16.23
C LEU A 283 1.14 -11.38 15.06
N ILE A 284 1.85 -11.70 13.96
CA ILE A 284 1.22 -12.37 12.81
C ILE A 284 0.86 -13.82 13.10
N ALA A 285 1.58 -14.51 13.98
CA ALA A 285 1.25 -15.88 14.40
C ALA A 285 -0.12 -15.94 15.10
N ARG A 286 -0.49 -14.90 15.85
CA ARG A 286 -1.82 -14.78 16.48
C ARG A 286 -2.96 -14.59 15.48
N ALA A 287 -2.66 -14.17 14.24
CA ALA A 287 -3.60 -14.18 13.12
C ALA A 287 -3.54 -15.49 12.30
N GLY A 288 -2.68 -16.44 12.67
CA GLY A 288 -2.49 -17.73 12.00
C GLY A 288 -1.51 -17.66 10.81
N TYR A 289 -0.61 -16.67 10.78
CA TYR A 289 0.38 -16.51 9.73
C TYR A 289 1.81 -16.67 10.24
N ALA A 290 2.72 -17.00 9.33
CA ALA A 290 4.16 -17.02 9.57
C ALA A 290 4.90 -16.32 8.42
N LEU A 291 6.08 -15.76 8.68
CA LEU A 291 7.02 -15.34 7.63
C LEU A 291 7.79 -16.58 7.15
N SER A 292 7.85 -16.76 5.84
CA SER A 292 8.50 -17.91 5.20
C SER A 292 9.61 -17.44 4.26
N PRO A 293 10.82 -18.02 4.35
CA PRO A 293 11.91 -17.71 3.42
C PRO A 293 11.62 -18.14 1.97
N SER A 294 10.61 -18.98 1.75
CA SER A 294 10.17 -19.39 0.41
C SER A 294 9.17 -18.42 -0.24
N SER A 295 8.75 -17.37 0.48
CA SER A 295 7.79 -16.37 0.01
C SER A 295 8.51 -15.04 -0.26
N LYS A 296 8.50 -14.58 -1.52
CA LYS A 296 9.08 -13.27 -1.87
C LYS A 296 8.48 -12.12 -1.06
N PHE A 297 7.17 -12.16 -0.80
CA PHE A 297 6.50 -11.20 0.07
C PHE A 297 7.16 -11.16 1.45
N ASP A 298 7.36 -12.31 2.07
CA ASP A 298 7.87 -12.40 3.43
C ASP A 298 9.33 -11.99 3.53
N VAL A 299 10.14 -12.39 2.55
CA VAL A 299 11.57 -12.00 2.46
C VAL A 299 11.71 -10.48 2.31
N ILE A 300 10.87 -9.84 1.49
CA ILE A 300 10.85 -8.37 1.36
C ILE A 300 10.50 -7.72 2.70
N ILE A 301 9.49 -8.22 3.40
CA ILE A 301 9.09 -7.69 4.72
C ILE A 301 10.23 -7.85 5.73
N GLU A 302 10.86 -9.02 5.82
CA GLU A 302 11.99 -9.27 6.71
C GLU A 302 13.17 -8.33 6.41
N TYR A 303 13.49 -8.12 5.13
CA TYR A 303 14.54 -7.19 4.71
C TYR A 303 14.31 -5.78 5.28
N PHE A 304 13.13 -5.21 5.10
CA PHE A 304 12.83 -3.86 5.58
C PHE A 304 12.85 -3.76 7.11
N ILE A 305 12.33 -4.76 7.83
CA ILE A 305 12.36 -4.82 9.29
C ILE A 305 13.82 -4.88 9.79
N MET A 306 14.67 -5.68 9.16
CA MET A 306 16.10 -5.79 9.53
C MET A 306 16.87 -4.48 9.27
N GLN A 307 16.51 -3.74 8.21
CA GLN A 307 17.06 -2.41 7.92
C GLN A 307 16.49 -1.31 8.83
N ARG A 308 15.47 -1.63 9.66
CA ARG A 308 14.70 -0.66 10.46
C ARG A 308 14.07 0.45 9.62
N ASP A 309 13.73 0.15 8.37
CA ASP A 309 12.98 1.05 7.48
C ASP A 309 11.50 0.65 7.47
N TYR A 310 10.70 1.37 8.25
CA TYR A 310 9.28 1.12 8.45
C TYR A 310 8.38 2.03 7.60
N ASP A 311 8.92 2.53 6.49
CA ASP A 311 8.14 3.29 5.52
C ASP A 311 7.28 2.35 4.67
N ILE A 312 5.99 2.29 5.00
CA ILE A 312 5.04 1.38 4.32
C ILE A 312 4.94 1.65 2.81
N PHE A 313 5.20 2.88 2.38
CA PHE A 313 5.13 3.23 0.96
C PHE A 313 6.33 2.71 0.20
N LYS A 314 7.54 2.79 0.77
CA LYS A 314 8.74 2.14 0.20
C LYS A 314 8.61 0.62 0.15
N ILE A 315 8.05 0.03 1.23
CA ILE A 315 7.78 -1.41 1.27
C ILE A 315 6.79 -1.79 0.17
N ASN A 316 5.70 -1.05 0.02
CA ASN A 316 4.71 -1.28 -1.04
C ASN A 316 5.30 -1.07 -2.44
N GLU A 317 6.21 -0.12 -2.60
CA GLU A 317 6.97 0.07 -3.82
C GLU A 317 7.77 -1.20 -4.17
N ALA A 318 8.49 -1.75 -3.21
CA ALA A 318 9.22 -2.99 -3.39
C ALA A 318 8.28 -4.19 -3.68
N LEU A 319 7.25 -4.38 -2.87
CA LEU A 319 6.27 -5.45 -3.08
C LEU A 319 5.65 -5.40 -4.47
N PHE A 320 5.28 -4.21 -4.95
CA PHE A 320 4.73 -4.03 -6.29
C PHE A 320 5.74 -4.42 -7.39
N ALA A 321 7.00 -4.03 -7.25
CA ALA A 321 8.04 -4.35 -8.23
C ALA A 321 8.27 -5.86 -8.40
N PHE A 322 8.03 -6.62 -7.34
CA PHE A 322 8.14 -8.09 -7.35
C PHE A 322 6.80 -8.81 -7.55
N ASP A 323 5.73 -8.11 -7.99
CA ASP A 323 4.37 -8.64 -8.20
C ASP A 323 3.77 -9.29 -6.94
N GLN A 324 4.03 -8.70 -5.76
CA GLN A 324 3.50 -9.17 -4.49
C GLN A 324 2.29 -8.33 -4.04
N SER A 325 1.48 -8.89 -3.12
CA SER A 325 0.37 -8.17 -2.49
C SER A 325 0.90 -6.98 -1.68
N LEU A 326 0.21 -5.85 -1.77
CA LEU A 326 0.60 -4.64 -1.02
C LEU A 326 0.12 -4.70 0.43
N LEU A 327 0.80 -3.96 1.32
CA LEU A 327 0.42 -3.78 2.70
C LEU A 327 -0.72 -2.76 2.83
N GLY A 328 -1.62 -2.99 3.78
CA GLY A 328 -2.64 -2.01 4.20
C GLY A 328 -3.81 -1.85 3.23
N ALA A 329 -4.02 -2.74 2.29
CA ALA A 329 -5.13 -2.68 1.33
C ALA A 329 -6.23 -3.68 1.68
#